data_3309ee2467c090da6079b2002c257f29
#
_entry.id   3309ee2467c090da6079b2002c257f29
#
_cell.length_a   1.000
_cell.length_b   1.000
_cell.length_c   1.000
_cell.angle_alpha   90.00
_cell.angle_beta   90.00
_cell.angle_gamma   90.00
#
_symmetry.space_group_name_H-M   'P 1'
#
loop_
_entity.id
_entity.type
_entity.pdbx_description
1 polymer ?
#
loop_
_entity_poly.entity_id
_entity_poly.type
_entity_poly.pdbx_seq_one_letter_code
_entity_poly.pdbx_strand_id
1 'polypeptide(L)'
;MPADPVAAAWVDSIFEATQELFMPLNPTINFAVGDDFETKRTNILSALPPRLDDFERILDRDRGGFLAGNVPHYCDFGLFHHLDLAHFLDDDLLTDFPQLAAFMQNMRGIDGMADYLQSRPELTGVGEKPQLVIDGRPVPTGMKAD
;
A
#
# COMPACT_ATOMS: atom_id res chain seq x y z
N MET A 1 13.18 -11.55 -9.67
CA MET A 1 12.31 -12.14 -10.70
C MET A 1 12.54 -13.64 -10.74
N PRO A 2 11.50 -14.48 -10.70
CA PRO A 2 11.67 -15.93 -10.87
C PRO A 2 12.31 -16.27 -12.22
N ALA A 3 13.10 -17.34 -12.25
CA ALA A 3 13.74 -17.82 -13.48
C ALA A 3 12.76 -18.61 -14.37
N ASP A 4 11.74 -19.22 -13.76
CA ASP A 4 10.66 -19.90 -14.49
C ASP A 4 9.69 -18.88 -15.09
N PRO A 5 9.38 -18.95 -16.42
CA PRO A 5 8.50 -17.99 -17.09
C PRO A 5 7.07 -17.98 -16.54
N VAL A 6 6.56 -19.11 -16.07
CA VAL A 6 5.19 -19.19 -15.51
C VAL A 6 5.14 -18.50 -14.15
N ALA A 7 6.15 -18.75 -13.31
CA ALA A 7 6.27 -18.06 -12.02
C ALA A 7 6.50 -16.55 -12.20
N ALA A 8 7.27 -16.14 -13.21
CA ALA A 8 7.46 -14.73 -13.55
C ALA A 8 6.12 -14.08 -13.97
N ALA A 9 5.36 -14.71 -14.88
CA ALA A 9 4.05 -14.22 -15.29
C ALA A 9 3.05 -14.14 -14.13
N TRP A 10 3.14 -15.04 -13.15
CA TRP A 10 2.33 -14.97 -11.93
C TRP A 10 2.66 -13.74 -11.10
N VAL A 11 3.95 -13.46 -10.87
CA VAL A 11 4.42 -12.25 -10.16
C VAL A 11 3.96 -10.98 -10.88
N ASP A 12 4.06 -10.95 -12.22
CA ASP A 12 3.59 -9.83 -13.03
C ASP A 12 2.09 -9.60 -12.86
N SER A 13 1.28 -10.67 -12.93
CA SER A 13 -0.18 -10.56 -12.81
C SER A 13 -0.62 -10.09 -11.41
N ILE A 14 0.07 -10.54 -10.35
CA ILE A 14 -0.18 -10.04 -8.99
C ILE A 14 0.18 -8.56 -8.90
N PHE A 15 1.33 -8.15 -9.46
CA PHE A 15 1.73 -6.75 -9.44
C PHE A 15 0.69 -5.85 -10.12
N GLU A 16 0.20 -6.23 -11.30
CA GLU A 16 -0.88 -5.48 -11.98
C GLU A 16 -2.14 -5.38 -11.11
N ALA A 17 -2.53 -6.46 -10.42
CA ALA A 17 -3.65 -6.42 -9.49
C ALA A 17 -3.44 -5.44 -8.33
N THR A 18 -2.18 -5.25 -7.87
CA THR A 18 -1.89 -4.24 -6.85
C THR A 18 -2.09 -2.81 -7.36
N GLN A 19 -1.86 -2.56 -8.66
CA GLN A 19 -2.03 -1.22 -9.24
C GLN A 19 -3.49 -0.77 -9.24
N GLU A 20 -4.44 -1.70 -9.28
CA GLU A 20 -5.87 -1.37 -9.14
C GLU A 20 -6.19 -0.76 -7.76
N LEU A 21 -5.45 -1.13 -6.71
CA LEU A 21 -5.57 -0.48 -5.39
C LEU A 21 -5.00 0.93 -5.42
N PHE A 22 -3.88 1.12 -6.11
CA PHE A 22 -3.17 2.40 -6.14
C PHE A 22 -3.94 3.50 -6.88
N MET A 23 -4.62 3.15 -7.95
CA MET A 23 -5.31 4.13 -8.80
C MET A 23 -6.25 5.09 -8.03
N PRO A 24 -7.14 4.62 -7.13
CA PRO A 24 -7.94 5.52 -6.32
C PRO A 24 -7.22 6.10 -5.09
N LEU A 25 -6.25 5.39 -4.52
CA LEU A 25 -5.53 5.80 -3.31
C LEU A 25 -4.67 7.04 -3.54
N ASN A 26 -3.84 7.02 -4.58
CA ASN A 26 -2.88 8.08 -4.82
C ASN A 26 -3.51 9.47 -4.95
N PRO A 27 -4.54 9.70 -5.80
CA PRO A 27 -5.17 11.00 -5.90
C PRO A 27 -5.93 11.40 -4.63
N THR A 28 -6.49 10.44 -3.88
CA THR A 28 -7.21 10.75 -2.64
C THR A 28 -6.25 11.22 -1.55
N ILE A 29 -5.15 10.51 -1.35
CA ILE A 29 -4.21 10.80 -0.27
C ILE A 29 -3.38 12.05 -0.56
N ASN A 30 -2.97 12.26 -1.81
CA ASN A 30 -2.03 13.32 -2.15
C ASN A 30 -2.70 14.63 -2.61
N PHE A 31 -3.99 14.62 -2.96
CA PHE A 31 -4.63 15.79 -3.59
C PHE A 31 -6.00 16.14 -3.01
N ALA A 32 -6.77 15.16 -2.53
CA ALA A 32 -8.12 15.43 -2.04
C ALA A 32 -8.10 16.05 -0.64
N VAL A 33 -8.98 17.04 -0.41
CA VAL A 33 -9.11 17.73 0.88
C VAL A 33 -10.59 17.99 1.21
N GLY A 34 -10.89 18.13 2.51
CA GLY A 34 -12.24 18.44 2.98
C GLY A 34 -13.29 17.43 2.53
N ASP A 35 -14.45 17.91 2.07
CA ASP A 35 -15.58 17.05 1.67
C ASP A 35 -15.25 16.13 0.49
N ASP A 36 -14.38 16.57 -0.43
CA ASP A 36 -13.91 15.72 -1.54
C ASP A 36 -13.09 14.53 -1.01
N PHE A 37 -12.22 14.76 -0.04
CA PHE A 37 -11.48 13.70 0.61
C PHE A 37 -12.40 12.70 1.31
N GLU A 38 -13.34 13.18 2.13
CA GLU A 38 -14.27 12.30 2.86
C GLU A 38 -15.15 11.47 1.92
N THR A 39 -15.60 12.04 0.81
CA THR A 39 -16.36 11.32 -0.21
C THR A 39 -15.52 10.21 -0.85
N LYS A 40 -14.30 10.52 -1.27
CA LYS A 40 -13.38 9.54 -1.89
C LYS A 40 -12.96 8.47 -0.89
N ARG A 41 -12.63 8.86 0.35
CA ARG A 41 -12.31 7.94 1.44
C ARG A 41 -13.42 6.92 1.65
N THR A 42 -14.67 7.38 1.79
CA THR A 42 -15.83 6.49 1.97
C THR A 42 -16.00 5.52 0.80
N ASN A 43 -15.86 6.00 -0.44
CA ASN A 43 -15.97 5.18 -1.63
C ASN A 43 -14.87 4.09 -1.70
N ILE A 44 -13.63 4.47 -1.38
CA ILE A 44 -12.49 3.52 -1.37
C ILE A 44 -12.72 2.47 -0.29
N LEU A 45 -13.00 2.86 0.95
CA LEU A 45 -13.15 1.93 2.06
C LEU A 45 -14.32 0.95 1.85
N SER A 46 -15.38 1.35 1.15
CA SER A 46 -16.47 0.44 0.78
C SER A 46 -16.12 -0.53 -0.35
N ALA A 47 -15.18 -0.17 -1.24
CA ALA A 47 -14.77 -0.99 -2.37
C ALA A 47 -13.56 -1.91 -2.09
N LEU A 48 -12.78 -1.62 -1.04
CA LEU A 48 -11.54 -2.34 -0.72
C LEU A 48 -11.75 -3.81 -0.26
N PRO A 49 -12.72 -4.16 0.61
CA PRO A 49 -12.77 -5.49 1.21
C PRO A 49 -12.70 -6.65 0.23
N PRO A 50 -13.43 -6.69 -0.91
CA PRO A 50 -13.30 -7.77 -1.87
C PRO A 50 -11.90 -7.91 -2.48
N ARG A 51 -11.21 -6.80 -2.65
CA ARG A 51 -9.81 -6.78 -3.15
C ARG A 51 -8.82 -7.28 -2.12
N LEU A 52 -9.01 -6.89 -0.87
CA LEU A 52 -8.20 -7.41 0.24
C LEU A 52 -8.41 -8.91 0.42
N ASP A 53 -9.64 -9.40 0.28
CA ASP A 53 -9.96 -10.82 0.29
C ASP A 53 -9.20 -11.63 -0.76
N ASP A 54 -9.00 -11.08 -1.95
CA ASP A 54 -8.25 -11.75 -3.00
C ASP A 54 -6.76 -11.94 -2.61
N PHE A 55 -6.13 -10.92 -2.06
CA PHE A 55 -4.76 -11.01 -1.57
C PHE A 55 -4.64 -11.87 -0.30
N GLU A 56 -5.60 -11.79 0.61
CA GLU A 56 -5.68 -12.64 1.79
C GLU A 56 -5.67 -14.13 1.41
N ARG A 57 -6.48 -14.52 0.40
CA ARG A 57 -6.54 -15.89 -0.12
C ARG A 57 -5.26 -16.34 -0.82
N ILE A 58 -4.56 -15.44 -1.53
CA ILE A 58 -3.27 -15.75 -2.15
C ILE A 58 -2.24 -16.09 -1.06
N LEU A 59 -2.15 -15.27 -0.02
CA LEU A 59 -1.23 -15.46 1.09
C LEU A 59 -1.55 -16.73 1.91
N ASP A 60 -2.82 -17.01 2.17
CA ASP A 60 -3.24 -18.22 2.89
C ASP A 60 -2.93 -19.50 2.10
N ARG A 61 -3.11 -19.48 0.77
CA ARG A 61 -2.81 -20.61 -0.11
C ARG A 61 -1.34 -20.98 -0.12
N ASP A 62 -0.47 -19.99 -0.30
CA ASP A 62 0.96 -20.25 -0.54
C ASP A 62 1.77 -20.38 0.77
N ARG A 63 1.26 -19.84 1.87
CA ARG A 63 1.83 -19.93 3.23
C ARG A 63 3.33 -19.63 3.35
N GLY A 64 3.92 -19.02 2.34
CA GLY A 64 5.32 -18.63 2.30
C GLY A 64 5.60 -17.28 2.95
N GLY A 65 4.55 -16.55 3.32
CA GLY A 65 4.64 -15.24 3.94
C GLY A 65 4.71 -14.07 2.94
N PHE A 66 4.82 -14.36 1.64
CA PHE A 66 4.79 -13.41 0.52
C PHE A 66 3.84 -13.90 -0.57
N LEU A 67 3.46 -13.03 -1.50
CA LEU A 67 2.44 -13.29 -2.52
C LEU A 67 2.79 -14.40 -3.52
N ALA A 68 4.07 -14.66 -3.71
CA ALA A 68 4.56 -15.66 -4.64
C ALA A 68 5.58 -16.64 -3.99
N GLY A 69 5.32 -17.03 -2.73
CA GLY A 69 6.13 -18.01 -2.01
C GLY A 69 6.83 -17.46 -0.77
N ASN A 70 8.07 -17.90 -0.54
CA ASN A 70 8.82 -17.60 0.69
C ASN A 70 9.93 -16.54 0.51
N VAL A 71 9.99 -15.94 -0.65
CA VAL A 71 10.97 -14.89 -1.00
C VAL A 71 10.19 -13.69 -1.56
N PRO A 72 10.49 -12.46 -1.11
CA PRO A 72 9.79 -11.28 -1.62
C PRO A 72 10.14 -10.98 -3.07
N HIS A 73 9.14 -10.59 -3.84
CA HIS A 73 9.24 -10.11 -5.21
C HIS A 73 8.71 -8.67 -5.29
N TYR A 74 8.88 -8.00 -6.42
CA TYR A 74 8.44 -6.61 -6.57
C TYR A 74 6.92 -6.43 -6.39
N CYS A 75 6.09 -7.46 -6.65
CA CYS A 75 4.66 -7.41 -6.36
C CYS A 75 4.36 -7.25 -4.86
N ASP A 76 5.22 -7.81 -3.98
CA ASP A 76 5.10 -7.66 -2.53
C ASP A 76 5.38 -6.21 -2.11
N PHE A 77 6.40 -5.59 -2.69
CA PHE A 77 6.68 -4.16 -2.43
C PHE A 77 5.56 -3.26 -2.94
N GLY A 78 4.94 -3.60 -4.09
CA GLY A 78 3.77 -2.91 -4.61
C GLY A 78 2.59 -2.98 -3.63
N LEU A 79 2.20 -4.18 -3.20
CA LEU A 79 1.11 -4.36 -2.24
C LEU A 79 1.41 -3.68 -0.91
N PHE A 80 2.63 -3.87 -0.37
CA PHE A 80 3.05 -3.23 0.87
C PHE A 80 2.88 -1.71 0.82
N HIS A 81 3.37 -1.07 -0.26
CA HIS A 81 3.26 0.36 -0.43
C HIS A 81 1.79 0.83 -0.45
N HIS A 82 0.92 0.13 -1.17
CA HIS A 82 -0.48 0.51 -1.27
C HIS A 82 -1.23 0.32 0.06
N LEU A 83 -0.97 -0.76 0.79
CA LEU A 83 -1.55 -0.98 2.11
C LEU A 83 -1.04 0.03 3.14
N ASP A 84 0.24 0.38 3.08
CA ASP A 84 0.84 1.39 3.94
C ASP A 84 0.22 2.79 3.70
N LEU A 85 -0.09 3.12 2.44
CA LEU A 85 -0.87 4.32 2.11
C LEU A 85 -2.34 4.22 2.56
N ALA A 86 -2.95 3.06 2.41
CA ALA A 86 -4.36 2.87 2.77
C ALA A 86 -4.63 3.04 4.28
N HIS A 87 -3.63 2.84 5.13
CA HIS A 87 -3.73 3.15 6.57
C HIS A 87 -4.03 4.62 6.86
N PHE A 88 -3.67 5.55 5.97
CA PHE A 88 -4.09 6.96 6.12
C PHE A 88 -5.60 7.15 5.99
N LEU A 89 -6.32 6.19 5.41
CA LEU A 89 -7.78 6.21 5.30
C LEU A 89 -8.46 5.53 6.50
N ASP A 90 -7.86 4.46 7.01
CA ASP A 90 -8.38 3.68 8.13
C ASP A 90 -7.25 2.87 8.78
N ASP A 91 -6.95 3.17 10.05
CA ASP A 91 -5.93 2.45 10.82
C ASP A 91 -6.31 0.98 11.09
N ASP A 92 -7.61 0.69 11.14
CA ASP A 92 -8.15 -0.65 11.42
C ASP A 92 -8.40 -1.48 10.15
N LEU A 93 -7.96 -0.99 8.99
CA LEU A 93 -8.23 -1.58 7.65
C LEU A 93 -7.97 -3.09 7.57
N LEU A 94 -6.93 -3.59 8.23
CA LEU A 94 -6.51 -4.99 8.14
C LEU A 94 -6.99 -5.85 9.33
N THR A 95 -7.89 -5.36 10.17
CA THR A 95 -8.37 -6.10 11.36
C THR A 95 -8.99 -7.45 10.99
N ASP A 96 -9.73 -7.51 9.90
CA ASP A 96 -10.38 -8.74 9.42
C ASP A 96 -9.52 -9.56 8.43
N PHE A 97 -8.27 -9.15 8.19
CA PHE A 97 -7.36 -9.73 7.21
C PHE A 97 -6.03 -10.17 7.86
N PRO A 98 -6.01 -11.29 8.63
CA PRO A 98 -4.86 -11.69 9.41
C PRO A 98 -3.62 -12.05 8.57
N GLN A 99 -3.78 -12.62 7.36
CA GLN A 99 -2.66 -12.93 6.48
C GLN A 99 -2.02 -11.65 5.93
N LEU A 100 -2.83 -10.65 5.57
CA LEU A 100 -2.34 -9.34 5.15
C LEU A 100 -1.65 -8.61 6.31
N ALA A 101 -2.18 -8.68 7.52
CA ALA A 101 -1.52 -8.13 8.70
C ALA A 101 -0.15 -8.79 8.95
N ALA A 102 -0.06 -10.13 8.85
CA ALA A 102 1.18 -10.87 8.97
C ALA A 102 2.16 -10.54 7.82
N PHE A 103 1.65 -10.43 6.59
CA PHE A 103 2.42 -9.99 5.42
C PHE A 103 3.07 -8.61 5.64
N MET A 104 2.33 -7.64 6.15
CA MET A 104 2.87 -6.32 6.47
C MET A 104 4.02 -6.39 7.49
N GLN A 105 3.94 -7.28 8.48
CA GLN A 105 5.02 -7.51 9.43
C GLN A 105 6.23 -8.18 8.77
N ASN A 106 6.01 -9.19 7.92
CA ASN A 106 7.09 -9.85 7.17
C ASN A 106 7.84 -8.85 6.29
N MET A 107 7.13 -7.97 5.58
CA MET A 107 7.72 -6.93 4.75
C MET A 107 8.58 -5.95 5.57
N ARG A 108 8.10 -5.54 6.75
CA ARG A 108 8.88 -4.68 7.67
C ARG A 108 10.13 -5.36 8.21
N GLY A 109 10.15 -6.68 8.28
CA GLY A 109 11.29 -7.50 8.70
C GLY A 109 12.37 -7.74 7.64
N ILE A 110 12.17 -7.30 6.39
CA ILE A 110 13.18 -7.42 5.32
C ILE A 110 14.37 -6.50 5.65
N ASP A 111 15.59 -7.01 5.43
CA ASP A 111 16.83 -6.25 5.63
C ASP A 111 16.78 -4.89 4.89
N GLY A 112 17.07 -3.82 5.61
CA GLY A 112 17.03 -2.45 5.10
C GLY A 112 15.65 -1.79 5.05
N MET A 113 14.55 -2.55 5.21
CA MET A 113 13.20 -1.98 5.18
C MET A 113 12.95 -1.04 6.38
N ALA A 114 13.41 -1.43 7.57
CA ALA A 114 13.26 -0.59 8.76
C ALA A 114 13.97 0.76 8.61
N ASP A 115 15.21 0.75 8.09
CA ASP A 115 15.99 1.96 7.83
C ASP A 115 15.31 2.85 6.77
N TYR A 116 14.79 2.24 5.71
CA TYR A 116 14.04 2.95 4.67
C TYR A 116 12.79 3.62 5.26
N LEU A 117 11.97 2.90 6.01
CA LEU A 117 10.74 3.44 6.61
C LEU A 117 11.01 4.56 7.60
N GLN A 118 12.13 4.49 8.32
CA GLN A 118 12.54 5.54 9.26
C GLN A 118 13.10 6.78 8.56
N SER A 119 13.77 6.62 7.43
CA SER A 119 14.46 7.71 6.72
C SER A 119 13.63 8.33 5.59
N ARG A 120 12.56 7.68 5.14
CA ARG A 120 11.71 8.25 4.08
C ARG A 120 10.99 9.52 4.54
N PRO A 121 10.67 10.44 3.62
CA PRO A 121 9.84 11.60 3.95
C PRO A 121 8.52 11.19 4.60
N GLU A 122 8.14 11.88 5.67
CA GLU A 122 6.87 11.66 6.35
C GLU A 122 5.74 12.35 5.59
N LEU A 123 4.66 11.62 5.33
CA LEU A 123 3.43 12.16 4.76
C LEU A 123 2.52 12.64 5.90
N THR A 124 2.13 13.90 5.86
CA THR A 124 1.29 14.54 6.88
C THR A 124 0.11 15.30 6.27
N GLY A 125 -0.89 15.63 7.08
CA GLY A 125 -2.00 16.49 6.67
C GLY A 125 -2.93 15.90 5.61
N VAL A 126 -2.99 14.56 5.49
CA VAL A 126 -3.90 13.86 4.56
C VAL A 126 -5.34 14.28 4.83
N GLY A 127 -6.07 14.65 3.77
CA GLY A 127 -7.45 15.13 3.85
C GLY A 127 -7.61 16.61 4.18
N GLU A 128 -6.57 17.29 4.68
CA GLU A 128 -6.60 18.71 5.02
C GLU A 128 -5.61 19.52 4.17
N LYS A 129 -4.33 19.20 4.29
CA LYS A 129 -3.22 19.82 3.56
C LYS A 129 -2.12 18.79 3.38
N PRO A 130 -2.23 17.90 2.39
CA PRO A 130 -1.28 16.82 2.22
C PRO A 130 0.13 17.36 1.90
N GLN A 131 1.12 16.94 2.69
CA GLN A 131 2.50 17.40 2.59
C GLN A 131 3.48 16.26 2.89
N LEU A 132 4.63 16.27 2.21
CA LEU A 132 5.79 15.48 2.60
C LEU A 132 6.73 16.34 3.44
N VAL A 133 7.20 15.82 4.55
CA VAL A 133 8.25 16.48 5.33
C VAL A 133 9.61 15.96 4.86
N ILE A 134 10.36 16.83 4.18
CA ILE A 134 11.70 16.54 3.63
C ILE A 134 12.70 17.41 4.37
N ASP A 135 13.65 16.79 5.07
CA ASP A 135 14.65 17.50 5.90
C ASP A 135 14.01 18.53 6.85
N GLY A 136 12.89 18.15 7.48
CA GLY A 136 12.15 18.99 8.42
C GLY A 136 11.33 20.12 7.75
N ARG A 137 11.24 20.15 6.42
CA ARG A 137 10.48 21.15 5.66
C ARG A 137 9.25 20.52 5.01
N PRO A 138 8.03 21.06 5.26
CA PRO A 138 6.82 20.57 4.59
C PRO A 138 6.81 21.02 3.12
N VAL A 139 6.59 20.05 2.22
CA VAL A 139 6.47 20.25 0.77
C VAL A 139 5.09 19.71 0.33
N PRO A 140 4.24 20.51 -0.30
CA PRO A 140 2.94 20.05 -0.80
C PRO A 140 3.07 18.86 -1.74
N THR A 141 2.19 17.86 -1.62
CA THR A 141 2.23 16.63 -2.43
C THR A 141 1.71 16.79 -3.85
N GLY A 142 1.22 17.93 -4.26
CA GLY A 142 0.73 18.07 -5.62
C GLY A 142 -0.04 19.33 -5.95
N MET A 143 -0.25 20.20 -5.01
CA MET A 143 -0.74 21.55 -5.31
C MET A 143 0.46 22.46 -5.53
N LYS A 144 0.46 23.25 -6.62
CA LYS A 144 1.37 24.40 -6.68
C LYS A 144 1.12 25.24 -5.44
N ALA A 145 2.17 25.48 -4.67
CA ALA A 145 2.12 26.55 -3.67
C ALA A 145 1.88 27.85 -4.45
N ASP A 146 0.74 28.51 -4.17
CA ASP A 146 0.49 29.87 -4.61
C ASP A 146 1.47 30.82 -3.95
#